data_917f635b6f1bbf6f19e6b81442a3588d
#
_entry.id   917f635b6f1bbf6f19e6b81442a3588d
#
_cell.length_a   1.000
_cell.length_b   1.000
_cell.length_c   1.000
_cell.angle_alpha   90.00
_cell.angle_beta   90.00
_cell.angle_gamma   90.00
#
_symmetry.space_group_name_H-M   'P 1'
#
loop_
_entity.id
_entity.type
_entity.pdbx_description
1 polymer ?
#
loop_
_entity_poly.entity_id
_entity_poly.type
_entity_poly.pdbx_seq_one_letter_code
_entity_poly.pdbx_strand_id
1 'polypeptide(L)'
;MLSRYAPIAASIAAALSLATVPLAAPAAAQAQETAAEDDEAALPIAERAAGAVAVMRGEREALEVFSPTFLAAVSEAQLRALTAQLEAQFGPLQGVESLDPVNARRARIVLRFERGLGSGGIELAPTAPYLIDGLRLSSFEPLDDSAEAIETELSDLPGEVSVWFGPLGEGEARFSRNPDALHPIGSTFKLYVLSTLARSVEAGERGWDDVVPLSVRSLPSGIMHDWPQGAPVTLHTLATLMISGSDNTATDQLIAVLGRDAVEAEVRAAGHSDPAATLPFLTTLEMFALKSDLERGQAYAAADEAARRAQLARLDAERGGTSEGSGIAPWTEARLIDDVEWFASTADLRALLARIAQQDDATARRIMSVAPAMPPAIADRWDYIGYKGGSEPGVLNYSWLLRDGDGDWHALVMSWKDESNTLSTSLFDMVAQRLIALPEG
;
A
#
# COMPACT_ATOMS: atom_id res chain seq x y z
N MET A 1 26.89 -5.42 21.86
CA MET A 1 25.95 -4.35 22.28
C MET A 1 24.95 -4.21 21.15
N LEU A 2 23.81 -4.83 21.30
CA LEU A 2 22.74 -4.87 20.27
C LEU A 2 21.93 -3.58 20.38
N SER A 3 22.08 -2.69 19.41
CA SER A 3 21.25 -1.49 19.29
C SER A 3 20.00 -1.83 18.45
N ARG A 4 18.84 -1.65 19.07
CA ARG A 4 17.51 -1.81 18.50
C ARG A 4 17.24 -0.64 17.58
N TYR A 5 17.07 -0.88 16.28
CA TYR A 5 16.41 0.07 15.39
C TYR A 5 15.10 -0.53 14.92
N ALA A 6 14.00 0.05 15.40
CA ALA A 6 12.67 -0.16 14.85
C ALA A 6 12.47 0.74 13.64
N PRO A 7 11.83 0.28 12.56
CA PRO A 7 11.49 1.15 11.43
C PRO A 7 10.32 2.05 11.81
N ILE A 8 10.56 3.35 11.82
CA ILE A 8 9.51 4.37 11.93
C ILE A 8 9.11 4.74 10.51
N ALA A 9 8.40 3.87 9.84
CA ALA A 9 7.68 4.20 8.62
C ALA A 9 6.68 3.09 8.33
N ALA A 10 5.80 2.86 9.27
CA ALA A 10 4.65 2.03 9.02
C ALA A 10 3.61 2.38 10.06
N SER A 11 2.56 3.07 9.63
CA SER A 11 1.32 2.53 10.11
C SER A 11 0.76 3.07 11.39
N ILE A 12 -0.13 3.98 11.21
CA ILE A 12 -1.27 4.06 12.14
C ILE A 12 -2.29 2.95 11.79
N ALA A 13 -2.32 2.42 10.57
CA ALA A 13 -3.12 1.24 10.23
C ALA A 13 -2.60 -0.08 10.81
N ALA A 14 -1.31 -0.19 11.14
CA ALA A 14 -0.72 -1.42 11.71
C ALA A 14 -0.85 -1.55 13.24
N ALA A 15 -1.23 -0.49 13.94
CA ALA A 15 -1.39 -0.55 15.40
C ALA A 15 -2.63 -1.34 15.87
N LEU A 16 -3.47 -1.84 14.95
CA LEU A 16 -4.62 -2.68 15.27
C LEU A 16 -4.45 -4.16 14.91
N SER A 17 -3.26 -4.57 14.53
CA SER A 17 -2.94 -5.99 14.35
C SER A 17 -2.39 -6.57 15.65
N LEU A 18 -3.26 -6.91 16.59
CA LEU A 18 -2.89 -7.63 17.80
C LEU A 18 -2.69 -9.12 17.52
N ALA A 19 -1.46 -9.52 17.79
CA ALA A 19 -1.00 -10.85 18.18
C ALA A 19 -1.95 -12.03 17.92
N THR A 20 -1.72 -12.75 16.84
CA THR A 20 -2.14 -14.14 16.73
C THR A 20 -1.17 -15.00 17.54
N VAL A 21 -1.62 -15.45 18.70
CA VAL A 21 -1.00 -16.57 19.41
C VAL A 21 -1.30 -17.84 18.59
N PRO A 22 -0.32 -18.71 18.27
CA PRO A 22 -0.60 -19.95 17.58
C PRO A 22 -1.42 -20.85 18.48
N LEU A 23 -2.67 -21.18 18.10
CA LEU A 23 -3.42 -22.23 18.73
C LEU A 23 -2.85 -23.60 18.32
N ALA A 24 -2.28 -24.29 19.30
CA ALA A 24 -2.04 -25.71 19.20
C ALA A 24 -3.39 -26.45 19.08
N ALA A 25 -3.52 -27.32 18.11
CA ALA A 25 -4.69 -28.16 17.94
C ALA A 25 -4.83 -29.14 19.12
N PRO A 26 -5.99 -29.27 19.76
CA PRO A 26 -6.27 -30.39 20.63
C PRO A 26 -6.87 -31.55 19.87
N ALA A 27 -6.41 -32.76 20.22
CA ALA A 27 -6.91 -34.04 19.77
C ALA A 27 -8.41 -34.21 20.07
N ALA A 28 -9.10 -34.86 19.17
CA ALA A 28 -10.51 -35.22 19.31
C ALA A 28 -10.78 -36.09 20.55
N ALA A 29 -11.60 -35.58 21.44
CA ALA A 29 -12.31 -36.39 22.42
C ALA A 29 -13.83 -36.17 22.21
N GLN A 30 -14.52 -37.23 21.79
CA GLN A 30 -15.96 -37.25 21.79
C GLN A 30 -16.45 -37.25 23.26
N ALA A 31 -17.23 -36.24 23.61
CA ALA A 31 -18.02 -36.23 24.83
C ALA A 31 -19.47 -35.88 24.45
N GLN A 32 -20.35 -36.70 24.98
CA GLN A 32 -21.80 -36.69 24.79
C GLN A 32 -22.41 -35.34 25.16
N GLU A 33 -23.30 -34.88 24.29
CA GLU A 33 -24.29 -33.83 24.55
C GLU A 33 -25.23 -34.23 25.70
N THR A 34 -25.08 -33.53 26.82
CA THR A 34 -26.20 -33.35 27.74
C THR A 34 -26.70 -31.92 27.56
N ALA A 35 -27.89 -31.79 27.00
CA ALA A 35 -28.63 -30.55 26.91
C ALA A 35 -28.87 -30.04 28.35
N ALA A 36 -28.21 -28.99 28.73
CA ALA A 36 -28.62 -28.07 29.78
C ALA A 36 -29.08 -26.82 29.06
N GLU A 37 -30.36 -26.55 29.07
CA GLU A 37 -30.95 -25.26 28.81
C GLU A 37 -30.50 -24.30 29.92
N ASP A 38 -29.32 -23.74 29.79
CA ASP A 38 -28.94 -22.57 30.52
C ASP A 38 -29.46 -21.34 29.77
N ASP A 39 -30.29 -20.58 30.47
CA ASP A 39 -30.76 -19.26 30.13
C ASP A 39 -29.50 -18.36 30.05
N GLU A 40 -28.80 -18.39 28.91
CA GLU A 40 -27.60 -17.66 28.65
C GLU A 40 -28.02 -16.17 28.51
N ALA A 41 -27.98 -15.44 29.62
CA ALA A 41 -28.24 -14.02 29.65
C ALA A 41 -27.38 -13.39 28.56
N ALA A 42 -28.03 -12.84 27.53
CA ALA A 42 -27.37 -12.28 26.37
C ALA A 42 -26.26 -11.32 26.84
N LEU A 43 -25.01 -11.59 26.47
CA LEU A 43 -23.88 -10.78 26.87
C LEU A 43 -24.10 -9.31 26.46
N PRO A 44 -23.65 -8.33 27.24
CA PRO A 44 -24.00 -6.93 27.04
C PRO A 44 -23.26 -6.28 25.85
N ILE A 45 -23.10 -7.03 24.73
CA ILE A 45 -22.31 -6.55 23.59
C ILE A 45 -22.89 -5.25 22.98
N ALA A 46 -24.22 -5.15 22.95
CA ALA A 46 -24.88 -3.93 22.47
C ALA A 46 -24.67 -2.74 23.42
N GLU A 47 -24.75 -2.98 24.73
CA GLU A 47 -24.47 -1.95 25.74
C GLU A 47 -23.00 -1.51 25.68
N ARG A 48 -22.08 -2.45 25.49
CA ARG A 48 -20.65 -2.16 25.33
C ARG A 48 -20.36 -1.39 24.05
N ALA A 49 -21.01 -1.76 22.93
CA ALA A 49 -20.88 -1.01 21.67
C ALA A 49 -21.37 0.44 21.81
N ALA A 50 -22.50 0.67 22.44
CA ALA A 50 -22.99 2.01 22.76
C ALA A 50 -22.02 2.75 23.71
N GLY A 51 -21.46 2.04 24.70
CA GLY A 51 -20.44 2.57 25.60
C GLY A 51 -19.17 3.00 24.86
N ALA A 52 -18.72 2.23 23.85
CA ALA A 52 -17.58 2.61 23.02
C ALA A 52 -17.83 3.94 22.30
N VAL A 53 -19.01 4.11 21.71
CA VAL A 53 -19.39 5.37 21.07
C VAL A 53 -19.37 6.54 22.08
N ALA A 54 -19.87 6.35 23.30
CA ALA A 54 -19.84 7.36 24.32
C ALA A 54 -18.40 7.74 24.75
N VAL A 55 -17.48 6.76 24.84
CA VAL A 55 -16.05 7.03 25.08
C VAL A 55 -15.42 7.78 23.92
N MET A 56 -15.68 7.36 22.71
CA MET A 56 -15.17 8.04 21.49
C MET A 56 -15.61 9.49 21.40
N ARG A 57 -16.85 9.79 21.85
CA ARG A 57 -17.37 11.17 21.96
C ARG A 57 -16.86 11.94 23.17
N GLY A 58 -16.11 11.30 24.08
CA GLY A 58 -15.66 11.91 25.33
C GLY A 58 -16.75 12.07 26.39
N GLU A 59 -17.86 11.36 26.26
CA GLU A 59 -19.01 11.38 27.17
C GLU A 59 -18.88 10.37 28.31
N ARG A 60 -17.89 9.46 28.22
CA ARG A 60 -17.65 8.38 29.19
C ARG A 60 -16.17 8.09 29.34
N GLU A 61 -15.76 7.63 30.54
CA GLU A 61 -14.39 7.22 30.84
C GLU A 61 -14.05 5.88 30.13
N ALA A 62 -12.87 5.81 29.51
CA ALA A 62 -12.47 4.64 28.75
C ALA A 62 -12.35 3.37 29.60
N LEU A 63 -11.88 3.48 30.85
CA LEU A 63 -11.74 2.36 31.80
C LEU A 63 -13.06 1.68 32.19
N GLU A 64 -14.19 2.33 32.01
CA GLU A 64 -15.52 1.75 32.28
C GLU A 64 -16.00 0.82 31.16
N VAL A 65 -15.42 0.94 29.98
CA VAL A 65 -15.90 0.30 28.75
C VAL A 65 -14.84 -0.64 28.15
N PHE A 66 -13.58 -0.21 28.14
CA PHE A 66 -12.47 -0.95 27.54
C PHE A 66 -11.63 -1.69 28.61
N SER A 67 -11.13 -2.85 28.26
CA SER A 67 -10.26 -3.63 29.14
C SER A 67 -8.89 -2.95 29.33
N PRO A 68 -8.20 -3.25 30.45
CA PRO A 68 -6.81 -2.79 30.62
C PRO A 68 -5.88 -3.27 29.48
N THR A 69 -6.14 -4.47 28.91
CA THR A 69 -5.37 -5.01 27.79
C THR A 69 -5.54 -4.15 26.56
N PHE A 70 -6.78 -3.78 26.22
CA PHE A 70 -7.06 -2.88 25.11
C PHE A 70 -6.41 -1.51 25.31
N LEU A 71 -6.56 -0.91 26.49
CA LEU A 71 -6.02 0.43 26.78
C LEU A 71 -4.49 0.47 26.88
N ALA A 72 -3.85 -0.67 27.13
CA ALA A 72 -2.39 -0.79 27.03
C ALA A 72 -1.90 -0.78 25.58
N ALA A 73 -2.72 -1.24 24.63
CA ALA A 73 -2.42 -1.23 23.20
C ALA A 73 -2.85 0.07 22.52
N VAL A 74 -4.03 0.61 22.90
CA VAL A 74 -4.60 1.84 22.37
C VAL A 74 -5.03 2.73 23.53
N SER A 75 -4.20 3.72 23.85
CA SER A 75 -4.51 4.66 24.92
C SER A 75 -5.75 5.50 24.63
N GLU A 76 -6.41 6.02 25.66
CA GLU A 76 -7.55 6.91 25.49
C GLU A 76 -7.23 8.13 24.62
N ALA A 77 -6.03 8.70 24.75
CA ALA A 77 -5.57 9.81 23.92
C ALA A 77 -5.48 9.43 22.44
N GLN A 78 -4.98 8.24 22.13
CA GLN A 78 -4.92 7.71 20.75
C GLN A 78 -6.33 7.43 20.21
N LEU A 79 -7.23 6.88 21.02
CA LEU A 79 -8.61 6.65 20.64
C LEU A 79 -9.35 7.98 20.31
N ARG A 80 -9.16 9.00 21.14
CA ARG A 80 -9.71 10.33 20.89
C ARG A 80 -9.12 11.01 19.64
N ALA A 81 -7.82 10.89 19.42
CA ALA A 81 -7.16 11.44 18.23
C ALA A 81 -7.68 10.76 16.94
N LEU A 82 -7.84 9.43 16.97
CA LEU A 82 -8.43 8.68 15.86
C LEU A 82 -9.88 9.08 15.61
N THR A 83 -10.69 9.23 16.67
CA THR A 83 -12.08 9.68 16.53
C THR A 83 -12.14 11.07 15.91
N ALA A 84 -11.33 12.02 16.39
CA ALA A 84 -11.29 13.37 15.83
C ALA A 84 -10.88 13.38 14.34
N GLN A 85 -9.96 12.51 13.94
CA GLN A 85 -9.58 12.35 12.54
C GLN A 85 -10.75 11.82 11.69
N LEU A 86 -11.48 10.81 12.18
CA LEU A 86 -12.65 10.26 11.50
C LEU A 86 -13.79 11.27 11.42
N GLU A 87 -14.01 12.03 12.49
CA GLU A 87 -15.04 13.08 12.51
C GLU A 87 -14.71 14.27 11.59
N ALA A 88 -13.45 14.62 11.46
CA ALA A 88 -13.02 15.64 10.49
C ALA A 88 -13.38 15.21 9.06
N GLN A 89 -13.31 13.92 8.76
CA GLN A 89 -13.58 13.38 7.43
C GLN A 89 -15.06 13.05 7.20
N PHE A 90 -15.69 12.33 8.14
CA PHE A 90 -17.05 11.80 7.96
C PHE A 90 -18.12 12.57 8.74
N GLY A 91 -17.75 13.68 9.39
CA GLY A 91 -18.62 14.41 10.30
C GLY A 91 -18.79 13.71 11.66
N PRO A 92 -19.56 14.33 12.59
CA PRO A 92 -19.74 13.80 13.94
C PRO A 92 -20.17 12.34 13.98
N LEU A 93 -19.58 11.57 14.91
CA LEU A 93 -19.99 10.21 15.19
C LEU A 93 -21.40 10.20 15.77
N GLN A 94 -22.35 9.56 15.09
CA GLN A 94 -23.77 9.55 15.46
C GLN A 94 -24.16 8.36 16.34
N GLY A 95 -23.52 7.18 16.18
CA GLY A 95 -23.85 6.02 16.98
C GLY A 95 -23.48 4.69 16.36
N VAL A 96 -24.09 3.63 16.85
CA VAL A 96 -24.02 2.30 16.27
C VAL A 96 -25.15 2.18 15.24
N GLU A 97 -24.80 1.95 13.98
CA GLU A 97 -25.76 1.71 12.89
C GLU A 97 -26.29 0.28 12.90
N SER A 98 -25.37 -0.69 13.00
CA SER A 98 -25.73 -2.09 13.12
C SER A 98 -24.75 -2.86 14.00
N LEU A 99 -25.26 -3.96 14.58
CA LEU A 99 -24.47 -4.86 15.39
C LEU A 99 -24.96 -6.30 15.11
N ASP A 100 -24.11 -7.07 14.40
CA ASP A 100 -24.43 -8.43 13.99
C ASP A 100 -23.60 -9.43 14.79
N PRO A 101 -24.16 -10.16 15.78
CA PRO A 101 -23.43 -11.12 16.58
C PRO A 101 -22.84 -12.24 15.73
N VAL A 102 -21.56 -12.53 15.91
CA VAL A 102 -20.87 -13.69 15.36
C VAL A 102 -20.91 -14.86 16.36
N ASN A 103 -20.78 -14.50 17.64
CA ASN A 103 -20.97 -15.40 18.79
C ASN A 103 -21.25 -14.55 20.06
N ALA A 104 -21.35 -15.20 21.23
CA ALA A 104 -21.67 -14.52 22.47
C ALA A 104 -20.75 -13.32 22.81
N ARG A 105 -19.46 -13.31 22.36
CA ARG A 105 -18.48 -12.27 22.68
C ARG A 105 -18.00 -11.44 21.50
N ARG A 106 -18.36 -11.79 20.29
CA ARG A 106 -17.91 -11.12 19.05
C ARG A 106 -19.10 -10.70 18.22
N ALA A 107 -19.05 -9.51 17.68
CA ALA A 107 -19.99 -9.03 16.69
C ALA A 107 -19.28 -8.25 15.59
N ARG A 108 -19.90 -8.22 14.41
CA ARG A 108 -19.63 -7.18 13.44
C ARG A 108 -20.32 -5.92 13.91
N ILE A 109 -19.64 -4.78 13.78
CA ILE A 109 -20.16 -3.48 14.18
C ILE A 109 -20.05 -2.51 13.01
N VAL A 110 -21.10 -1.74 12.80
CA VAL A 110 -21.07 -0.57 11.91
C VAL A 110 -21.36 0.67 12.74
N LEU A 111 -20.45 1.62 12.73
CA LEU A 111 -20.60 2.91 13.35
C LEU A 111 -21.10 3.93 12.31
N ARG A 112 -22.08 4.74 12.70
CA ARG A 112 -22.65 5.80 11.88
C ARG A 112 -21.99 7.13 12.22
N PHE A 113 -21.37 7.74 11.23
CA PHE A 113 -20.98 9.14 11.20
C PHE A 113 -22.01 9.93 10.38
N GLU A 114 -21.97 11.26 10.46
CA GLU A 114 -22.90 12.11 9.71
C GLU A 114 -22.85 11.84 8.19
N ARG A 115 -21.64 11.64 7.65
CA ARG A 115 -21.38 11.46 6.21
C ARG A 115 -20.69 10.13 5.89
N GLY A 116 -20.73 9.12 6.78
CA GLY A 116 -20.06 7.87 6.52
C GLY A 116 -20.44 6.75 7.48
N LEU A 117 -20.13 5.53 7.07
CA LEU A 117 -20.23 4.32 7.89
C LEU A 117 -18.84 3.74 8.11
N GLY A 118 -18.51 3.41 9.38
CA GLY A 118 -17.27 2.70 9.72
C GLY A 118 -17.59 1.27 10.12
N SER A 119 -17.17 0.29 9.33
CA SER A 119 -17.46 -1.13 9.55
C SER A 119 -16.27 -1.88 10.14
N GLY A 120 -16.54 -2.84 11.03
CA GLY A 120 -15.47 -3.60 11.67
C GLY A 120 -15.95 -4.68 12.63
N GLY A 121 -15.20 -4.93 13.68
CA GLY A 121 -15.49 -5.94 14.68
C GLY A 121 -15.29 -5.43 16.11
N ILE A 122 -16.11 -5.97 17.02
CA ILE A 122 -16.00 -5.76 18.45
C ILE A 122 -15.88 -7.12 19.14
N GLU A 123 -15.00 -7.19 20.15
CA GLU A 123 -14.80 -8.39 20.96
C GLU A 123 -14.80 -8.03 22.45
N LEU A 124 -15.51 -8.83 23.26
CA LEU A 124 -15.57 -8.71 24.70
C LEU A 124 -14.56 -9.63 25.39
N ALA A 125 -14.02 -9.18 26.50
CA ALA A 125 -13.20 -9.99 27.41
C ALA A 125 -13.94 -11.27 27.85
N PRO A 126 -13.22 -12.37 28.11
CA PRO A 126 -13.83 -13.67 28.43
C PRO A 126 -14.48 -13.72 29.81
N THR A 127 -14.23 -12.74 30.68
CA THR A 127 -14.68 -12.72 32.07
C THR A 127 -15.45 -11.44 32.38
N ALA A 128 -16.40 -11.51 33.32
CA ALA A 128 -17.09 -10.35 33.82
C ALA A 128 -16.10 -9.27 34.35
N PRO A 129 -16.36 -8.01 34.11
CA PRO A 129 -17.60 -7.40 33.62
C PRO A 129 -17.73 -7.32 32.10
N TYR A 130 -17.06 -8.19 31.32
CA TYR A 130 -17.13 -8.29 29.87
C TYR A 130 -16.84 -6.96 29.15
N LEU A 131 -15.74 -6.32 29.54
CA LEU A 131 -15.25 -5.09 28.90
C LEU A 131 -14.82 -5.38 27.46
N ILE A 132 -14.75 -4.32 26.64
CA ILE A 132 -14.27 -4.45 25.28
C ILE A 132 -12.76 -4.73 25.30
N ASP A 133 -12.37 -5.87 24.73
CA ASP A 133 -10.97 -6.31 24.61
C ASP A 133 -10.43 -6.11 23.18
N GLY A 134 -11.32 -5.91 22.22
CA GLY A 134 -11.02 -5.57 20.83
C GLY A 134 -12.09 -4.70 20.19
N LEU A 135 -11.68 -3.61 19.54
CA LEU A 135 -12.51 -2.79 18.66
C LEU A 135 -11.65 -2.44 17.44
N ARG A 136 -12.10 -2.83 16.26
CA ARG A 136 -11.40 -2.55 15.02
C ARG A 136 -12.41 -2.07 13.98
N LEU A 137 -12.16 -0.90 13.40
CA LEU A 137 -12.80 -0.45 12.17
C LEU A 137 -11.85 -0.73 11.00
N SER A 138 -12.31 -1.45 10.01
CA SER A 138 -11.47 -1.95 8.91
C SER A 138 -11.88 -1.42 7.55
N SER A 139 -13.07 -0.84 7.41
CA SER A 139 -13.53 -0.17 6.19
C SER A 139 -14.42 1.01 6.54
N PHE A 140 -14.38 2.00 5.66
CA PHE A 140 -15.21 3.20 5.77
C PHE A 140 -15.92 3.40 4.44
N GLU A 141 -17.24 3.62 4.51
CA GLU A 141 -18.10 3.87 3.35
C GLU A 141 -18.75 5.25 3.54
N PRO A 142 -18.41 6.24 2.70
CA PRO A 142 -19.07 7.53 2.74
C PRO A 142 -20.54 7.39 2.35
N LEU A 143 -21.38 8.14 3.01
CA LEU A 143 -22.79 8.30 2.64
C LEU A 143 -22.90 9.48 1.68
N ASP A 144 -23.61 9.29 0.58
CA ASP A 144 -23.80 10.31 -0.45
C ASP A 144 -22.48 10.83 -1.05
N ASP A 145 -21.45 9.95 -1.16
CA ASP A 145 -20.18 10.31 -1.78
C ASP A 145 -20.35 10.52 -3.28
N SER A 146 -19.58 11.45 -3.81
CA SER A 146 -19.60 11.75 -5.23
C SER A 146 -18.20 12.12 -5.76
N ALA A 147 -18.04 12.06 -7.06
CA ALA A 147 -16.82 12.51 -7.70
C ALA A 147 -16.50 13.99 -7.37
N GLU A 148 -17.53 14.84 -7.25
CA GLU A 148 -17.37 16.25 -6.89
C GLU A 148 -16.91 16.43 -5.45
N ALA A 149 -17.40 15.61 -4.51
CA ALA A 149 -16.97 15.66 -3.11
C ALA A 149 -15.51 15.25 -2.98
N ILE A 150 -15.10 14.18 -3.69
CA ILE A 150 -13.71 13.73 -3.75
C ILE A 150 -12.83 14.79 -4.41
N GLU A 151 -13.25 15.40 -5.52
CA GLU A 151 -12.50 16.47 -6.20
C GLU A 151 -12.29 17.68 -5.28
N THR A 152 -13.32 18.07 -4.52
CA THR A 152 -13.21 19.16 -3.56
C THR A 152 -12.14 18.83 -2.50
N GLU A 153 -12.18 17.65 -1.91
CA GLU A 153 -11.21 17.22 -0.90
C GLU A 153 -9.78 17.16 -1.45
N LEU A 154 -9.60 16.61 -2.66
CA LEU A 154 -8.30 16.56 -3.33
C LEU A 154 -7.76 17.95 -3.69
N SER A 155 -8.63 18.91 -3.95
CA SER A 155 -8.27 20.29 -4.26
C SER A 155 -7.77 21.06 -3.03
N ASP A 156 -8.20 20.67 -1.83
CA ASP A 156 -7.79 21.25 -0.55
C ASP A 156 -6.46 20.68 -0.04
N LEU A 157 -5.95 19.60 -0.66
CA LEU A 157 -4.66 19.02 -0.28
C LEU A 157 -3.49 19.93 -0.67
N PRO A 158 -2.49 20.06 0.20
CA PRO A 158 -1.26 20.78 -0.15
C PRO A 158 -0.45 20.00 -1.21
N GLY A 159 0.35 20.72 -1.97
CA GLY A 159 1.18 20.14 -3.03
C GLY A 159 0.39 19.84 -4.31
N GLU A 160 0.80 18.82 -5.03
CA GLU A 160 0.21 18.45 -6.31
C GLU A 160 -0.37 17.04 -6.28
N VAL A 161 -1.62 16.90 -6.75
CA VAL A 161 -2.35 15.62 -6.80
C VAL A 161 -2.78 15.33 -8.22
N SER A 162 -2.54 14.10 -8.67
CA SER A 162 -3.05 13.54 -9.92
C SER A 162 -3.78 12.23 -9.64
N VAL A 163 -4.92 12.04 -10.29
CA VAL A 163 -5.73 10.83 -10.16
C VAL A 163 -6.31 10.44 -11.50
N TRP A 164 -6.32 9.16 -11.79
CA TRP A 164 -7.12 8.60 -12.87
C TRP A 164 -7.78 7.30 -12.41
N PHE A 165 -9.10 7.19 -12.57
CA PHE A 165 -9.87 5.97 -12.31
C PHE A 165 -10.85 5.71 -13.44
N GLY A 166 -10.84 4.50 -13.99
CA GLY A 166 -11.76 4.11 -15.05
C GLY A 166 -11.34 2.86 -15.81
N PRO A 167 -12.05 2.54 -16.92
CA PRO A 167 -11.75 1.38 -17.75
C PRO A 167 -10.43 1.55 -18.52
N LEU A 168 -9.70 0.45 -18.70
CA LEU A 168 -8.49 0.43 -19.54
C LEU A 168 -8.79 0.35 -21.05
N GLY A 169 -10.00 -0.09 -21.41
CA GLY A 169 -10.51 -0.14 -22.77
C GLY A 169 -11.23 1.14 -23.21
N GLU A 170 -12.27 0.98 -24.04
CA GLU A 170 -13.16 2.06 -24.42
C GLU A 170 -14.02 2.49 -23.22
N GLY A 171 -14.25 3.78 -23.08
CA GLY A 171 -15.06 4.35 -22.00
C GLY A 171 -14.43 5.59 -21.40
N GLU A 172 -15.25 6.39 -20.72
CA GLU A 172 -14.80 7.58 -20.02
C GLU A 172 -14.23 7.23 -18.64
N ALA A 173 -13.32 8.06 -18.17
CA ALA A 173 -12.84 7.94 -16.78
C ALA A 173 -14.00 8.19 -15.81
N ARG A 174 -14.13 7.36 -14.78
CA ARG A 174 -15.06 7.59 -13.65
C ARG A 174 -14.60 8.78 -12.81
N PHE A 175 -13.28 8.98 -12.76
CA PHE A 175 -12.64 10.13 -12.12
C PHE A 175 -11.33 10.47 -12.83
N SER A 176 -11.07 11.76 -13.05
CA SER A 176 -9.82 12.21 -13.67
C SER A 176 -9.44 13.60 -13.18
N ARG A 177 -8.22 13.72 -12.64
CA ARG A 177 -7.61 14.96 -12.19
C ARG A 177 -6.15 14.99 -12.61
N ASN A 178 -5.75 16.01 -13.39
CA ASN A 178 -4.38 16.22 -13.87
C ASN A 178 -3.69 14.95 -14.43
N PRO A 179 -4.34 14.16 -15.33
CA PRO A 179 -3.86 12.83 -15.69
C PRO A 179 -2.51 12.82 -16.41
N ASP A 180 -2.14 13.92 -17.04
CA ASP A 180 -0.92 14.06 -17.85
C ASP A 180 0.25 14.70 -17.08
N ALA A 181 0.04 15.13 -15.81
CA ALA A 181 1.09 15.71 -15.02
C ALA A 181 2.09 14.63 -14.56
N LEU A 182 3.37 14.87 -14.82
CA LEU A 182 4.45 14.00 -14.37
C LEU A 182 4.65 14.15 -12.87
N HIS A 183 4.70 13.02 -12.18
CA HIS A 183 4.97 12.94 -10.75
C HIS A 183 6.10 11.96 -10.47
N PRO A 184 6.87 12.15 -9.38
CA PRO A 184 7.70 11.09 -8.82
C PRO A 184 6.79 9.93 -8.38
N ILE A 185 7.15 8.71 -8.74
CA ILE A 185 6.30 7.54 -8.52
C ILE A 185 6.87 6.57 -7.48
N GLY A 186 8.05 6.85 -6.94
CA GLY A 186 8.71 5.97 -5.99
C GLY A 186 8.69 4.51 -6.47
N SER A 187 8.51 3.57 -5.57
CA SER A 187 8.53 2.13 -5.89
C SER A 187 7.51 1.64 -6.92
N THR A 188 6.60 2.47 -7.40
CA THR A 188 5.69 2.08 -8.49
C THR A 188 6.44 1.83 -9.81
N PHE A 189 7.64 2.41 -9.98
CA PHE A 189 8.52 2.12 -11.11
C PHE A 189 8.77 0.61 -11.34
N LYS A 190 8.65 -0.19 -10.28
CA LYS A 190 8.84 -1.66 -10.32
C LYS A 190 7.85 -2.36 -11.25
N LEU A 191 6.75 -1.70 -11.62
CA LEU A 191 5.83 -2.19 -12.64
C LEU A 191 6.50 -2.24 -14.04
N TYR A 192 7.39 -1.31 -14.38
CA TYR A 192 8.17 -1.38 -15.63
C TYR A 192 9.10 -2.60 -15.63
N VAL A 193 9.75 -2.89 -14.49
CA VAL A 193 10.62 -4.07 -14.35
C VAL A 193 9.80 -5.36 -14.44
N LEU A 194 8.62 -5.42 -13.80
CA LEU A 194 7.71 -6.57 -13.89
C LEU A 194 7.23 -6.78 -15.32
N SER A 195 6.82 -5.73 -16.01
CA SER A 195 6.37 -5.80 -17.40
C SER A 195 7.49 -6.28 -18.33
N THR A 196 8.71 -5.78 -18.15
CA THR A 196 9.89 -6.21 -18.91
C THR A 196 10.15 -7.71 -18.71
N LEU A 197 10.14 -8.21 -17.47
CA LEU A 197 10.32 -9.63 -17.18
C LEU A 197 9.24 -10.48 -17.82
N ALA A 198 7.96 -10.11 -17.64
CA ALA A 198 6.86 -10.88 -18.19
C ALA A 198 6.92 -10.98 -19.73
N ARG A 199 7.28 -9.88 -20.40
CA ARG A 199 7.45 -9.89 -21.86
C ARG A 199 8.65 -10.72 -22.32
N SER A 200 9.75 -10.73 -21.58
CA SER A 200 10.89 -11.60 -21.90
C SER A 200 10.53 -13.09 -21.75
N VAL A 201 9.61 -13.41 -20.83
CA VAL A 201 9.07 -14.78 -20.68
C VAL A 201 8.12 -15.10 -21.84
N GLU A 202 7.21 -14.21 -22.21
CA GLU A 202 6.35 -14.40 -23.39
C GLU A 202 7.15 -14.59 -24.68
N ALA A 203 8.28 -13.89 -24.82
CA ALA A 203 9.18 -14.03 -25.95
C ALA A 203 9.99 -15.34 -25.93
N GLY A 204 9.90 -16.13 -24.86
CA GLY A 204 10.66 -17.36 -24.69
C GLY A 204 12.17 -17.15 -24.41
N GLU A 205 12.56 -15.93 -24.06
CA GLU A 205 13.94 -15.60 -23.71
C GLU A 205 14.31 -16.06 -22.29
N ARG A 206 13.31 -16.16 -21.41
CA ARG A 206 13.43 -16.54 -20.00
C ARG A 206 12.24 -17.38 -19.56
N GLY A 207 12.43 -18.11 -18.41
CA GLY A 207 11.36 -18.77 -17.69
C GLY A 207 11.15 -18.13 -16.31
N TRP A 208 9.93 -18.15 -15.79
CA TRP A 208 9.67 -17.73 -14.40
C TRP A 208 10.44 -18.54 -13.37
N ASP A 209 10.78 -19.80 -13.71
CA ASP A 209 11.52 -20.76 -12.91
C ASP A 209 13.05 -20.70 -13.13
N ASP A 210 13.54 -19.84 -14.02
CA ASP A 210 14.97 -19.61 -14.17
C ASP A 210 15.60 -19.18 -12.86
N VAL A 211 16.70 -19.84 -12.48
CA VAL A 211 17.40 -19.61 -11.23
C VAL A 211 18.64 -18.75 -11.46
N VAL A 212 18.77 -17.68 -10.70
CA VAL A 212 19.95 -16.81 -10.70
C VAL A 212 20.56 -16.74 -9.30
N PRO A 213 21.90 -16.58 -9.19
CA PRO A 213 22.53 -16.32 -7.90
C PRO A 213 22.22 -14.87 -7.45
N LEU A 214 21.87 -14.70 -6.18
CA LEU A 214 21.70 -13.37 -5.60
C LEU A 214 23.06 -12.67 -5.53
N SER A 215 23.25 -11.62 -6.32
CA SER A 215 24.52 -10.89 -6.44
C SER A 215 24.42 -9.40 -6.11
N VAL A 216 23.22 -8.91 -5.85
CA VAL A 216 22.93 -7.51 -5.52
C VAL A 216 22.43 -7.41 -4.09
N ARG A 217 22.75 -6.30 -3.41
CA ARG A 217 22.21 -5.96 -2.08
C ARG A 217 21.84 -4.49 -2.04
N SER A 218 20.55 -4.20 -1.99
CA SER A 218 20.00 -2.84 -2.02
C SER A 218 19.11 -2.60 -0.81
N LEU A 219 19.38 -1.54 -0.08
CA LEU A 219 18.63 -1.06 1.08
C LEU A 219 17.85 0.21 0.70
N PRO A 220 16.79 0.61 1.46
CA PRO A 220 16.37 0.04 2.76
C PRO A 220 15.19 -0.93 2.69
N SER A 221 14.44 -1.05 1.57
CA SER A 221 13.17 -1.77 1.53
C SER A 221 13.34 -3.26 1.24
N GLY A 222 12.51 -4.11 1.85
CA GLY A 222 12.45 -5.55 1.63
C GLY A 222 13.23 -6.38 2.66
N ILE A 223 13.47 -7.65 2.35
CA ILE A 223 14.13 -8.62 3.25
C ILE A 223 15.32 -9.34 2.58
N MET A 224 15.42 -9.28 1.25
CA MET A 224 16.45 -10.05 0.54
C MET A 224 17.86 -9.50 0.75
N HIS A 225 18.01 -8.28 1.19
CA HIS A 225 19.31 -7.71 1.55
C HIS A 225 20.01 -8.50 2.69
N ASP A 226 19.26 -9.25 3.52
CA ASP A 226 19.79 -10.11 4.57
C ASP A 226 20.07 -11.55 4.10
N TRP A 227 19.71 -11.89 2.87
CA TRP A 227 19.94 -13.24 2.35
C TRP A 227 21.41 -13.46 2.01
N PRO A 228 21.89 -14.73 2.11
CA PRO A 228 23.25 -15.05 1.74
C PRO A 228 23.57 -14.70 0.27
N GLN A 229 24.72 -14.08 0.04
CA GLN A 229 25.21 -13.84 -1.33
C GLN A 229 25.40 -15.17 -2.05
N GLY A 230 25.05 -15.22 -3.34
CA GLY A 230 25.06 -16.42 -4.15
C GLY A 230 23.88 -17.37 -3.91
N ALA A 231 22.93 -17.02 -3.04
CA ALA A 231 21.72 -17.84 -2.85
C ALA A 231 20.97 -18.02 -4.18
N PRO A 232 20.58 -19.25 -4.55
CA PRO A 232 19.82 -19.49 -5.78
C PRO A 232 18.39 -19.00 -5.61
N VAL A 233 17.93 -18.11 -6.50
CA VAL A 233 16.59 -17.51 -6.44
C VAL A 233 15.97 -17.55 -7.82
N THR A 234 14.69 -17.93 -7.91
CA THR A 234 13.96 -17.90 -9.18
C THR A 234 13.54 -16.47 -9.56
N LEU A 235 13.39 -16.22 -10.86
CA LEU A 235 12.85 -14.92 -11.34
C LEU A 235 11.45 -14.66 -10.79
N HIS A 236 10.62 -15.71 -10.63
CA HIS A 236 9.32 -15.62 -9.98
C HIS A 236 9.40 -15.12 -8.52
N THR A 237 10.35 -15.66 -7.74
CA THR A 237 10.55 -15.25 -6.34
C THR A 237 11.01 -13.80 -6.26
N LEU A 238 11.96 -13.40 -7.12
CA LEU A 238 12.41 -12.01 -7.21
C LEU A 238 11.23 -11.08 -7.54
N ALA A 239 10.46 -11.38 -8.58
CA ALA A 239 9.31 -10.57 -8.99
C ALA A 239 8.24 -10.49 -7.90
N THR A 240 7.96 -11.61 -7.21
CA THR A 240 7.00 -11.64 -6.10
C THR A 240 7.42 -10.72 -4.95
N LEU A 241 8.66 -10.79 -4.50
CA LEU A 241 9.17 -9.94 -3.42
C LEU A 241 9.31 -8.47 -3.85
N MET A 242 9.73 -8.23 -5.11
CA MET A 242 9.77 -6.88 -5.67
C MET A 242 8.41 -6.19 -5.62
N ILE A 243 7.33 -6.88 -5.94
CA ILE A 243 5.98 -6.30 -6.00
C ILE A 243 5.31 -6.31 -4.62
N SER A 244 5.20 -7.47 -3.97
CA SER A 244 4.42 -7.62 -2.73
C SER A 244 5.10 -7.00 -1.51
N GLY A 245 6.42 -7.09 -1.41
CA GLY A 245 7.23 -6.53 -0.32
C GLY A 245 7.98 -5.25 -0.71
N SER A 246 7.82 -4.81 -1.95
CA SER A 246 8.60 -3.69 -2.50
C SER A 246 10.12 -3.82 -2.32
N ASP A 247 10.64 -5.05 -2.39
CA ASP A 247 12.04 -5.40 -2.11
C ASP A 247 13.00 -4.78 -3.12
N ASN A 248 13.91 -3.92 -2.65
CA ASN A 248 14.87 -3.21 -3.49
C ASN A 248 15.97 -4.14 -4.01
N THR A 249 16.40 -5.12 -3.20
CA THR A 249 17.39 -6.11 -3.62
C THR A 249 16.85 -6.97 -4.76
N ALA A 250 15.59 -7.44 -4.63
CA ALA A 250 14.92 -8.18 -5.70
C ALA A 250 14.78 -7.35 -6.98
N THR A 251 14.48 -6.06 -6.82
CA THR A 251 14.33 -5.12 -7.95
C THR A 251 15.64 -4.94 -8.71
N ASP A 252 16.71 -4.59 -8.02
CA ASP A 252 18.01 -4.31 -8.64
C ASP A 252 18.63 -5.60 -9.19
N GLN A 253 18.37 -6.76 -8.55
CA GLN A 253 18.73 -8.06 -9.10
C GLN A 253 18.01 -8.36 -10.42
N LEU A 254 16.72 -8.03 -10.52
CA LEU A 254 15.98 -8.17 -11.78
C LEU A 254 16.47 -7.21 -12.86
N ILE A 255 16.75 -5.95 -12.51
CA ILE A 255 17.35 -4.98 -13.46
C ILE A 255 18.70 -5.49 -13.95
N ALA A 256 19.54 -6.06 -13.07
CA ALA A 256 20.83 -6.63 -13.46
C ALA A 256 20.68 -7.85 -14.40
N VAL A 257 19.67 -8.70 -14.20
CA VAL A 257 19.38 -9.87 -15.04
C VAL A 257 18.80 -9.49 -16.40
N LEU A 258 17.86 -8.54 -16.41
CA LEU A 258 17.18 -8.10 -17.63
C LEU A 258 18.05 -7.18 -18.48
N GLY A 259 18.89 -6.39 -17.83
CA GLY A 259 19.62 -5.29 -18.42
C GLY A 259 18.79 -3.98 -18.39
N ARG A 260 19.43 -2.87 -18.04
CA ARG A 260 18.83 -1.54 -18.00
C ARG A 260 18.15 -1.18 -19.33
N ASP A 261 18.84 -1.45 -20.46
CA ASP A 261 18.34 -1.11 -21.79
C ASP A 261 17.01 -1.81 -22.12
N ALA A 262 16.78 -3.03 -21.62
CA ALA A 262 15.51 -3.73 -21.79
C ALA A 262 14.38 -3.05 -21.02
N VAL A 263 14.65 -2.59 -19.77
CA VAL A 263 13.67 -1.84 -18.98
C VAL A 263 13.36 -0.47 -19.62
N GLU A 264 14.38 0.22 -20.11
CA GLU A 264 14.23 1.49 -20.83
C GLU A 264 13.44 1.33 -22.14
N ALA A 265 13.63 0.21 -22.85
CA ALA A 265 12.84 -0.11 -24.02
C ALA A 265 11.36 -0.33 -23.66
N GLU A 266 11.07 -0.96 -22.51
CA GLU A 266 9.71 -1.15 -22.03
C GLU A 266 9.06 0.18 -21.60
N VAL A 267 9.80 1.11 -20.97
CA VAL A 267 9.31 2.47 -20.68
C VAL A 267 8.80 3.14 -21.95
N ARG A 268 9.60 3.09 -23.03
CA ARG A 268 9.21 3.67 -24.33
C ARG A 268 8.05 2.92 -24.98
N ALA A 269 8.09 1.58 -24.93
CA ALA A 269 7.05 0.73 -25.53
C ALA A 269 5.70 0.82 -24.79
N ALA A 270 5.71 1.16 -23.51
CA ALA A 270 4.50 1.44 -22.73
C ALA A 270 3.86 2.79 -23.10
N GLY A 271 4.50 3.59 -23.95
CA GLY A 271 3.97 4.87 -24.40
C GLY A 271 4.16 6.00 -23.39
N HIS A 272 5.22 5.92 -22.57
CA HIS A 272 5.54 6.99 -21.62
C HIS A 272 5.62 8.35 -22.31
N SER A 273 4.92 9.35 -21.76
CA SER A 273 4.74 10.66 -22.39
C SER A 273 6.04 11.46 -22.48
N ASP A 274 6.94 11.35 -21.50
CA ASP A 274 8.27 11.94 -21.49
C ASP A 274 9.31 10.94 -20.95
N PRO A 275 9.81 10.02 -21.76
CA PRO A 275 10.84 9.07 -21.33
C PRO A 275 12.12 9.75 -20.84
N ALA A 276 12.45 10.96 -21.31
CA ALA A 276 13.68 11.65 -20.92
C ALA A 276 13.67 12.07 -19.44
N ALA A 277 12.49 12.28 -18.86
CA ALA A 277 12.36 12.60 -17.44
C ALA A 277 12.81 11.45 -16.53
N THR A 278 12.62 10.18 -16.97
CA THR A 278 12.93 8.98 -16.17
C THR A 278 14.16 8.21 -16.65
N LEU A 279 14.83 8.68 -17.70
CA LEU A 279 16.02 8.02 -18.27
C LEU A 279 17.32 8.80 -17.99
N PRO A 280 18.45 8.09 -17.81
CA PRO A 280 18.58 6.62 -17.74
C PRO A 280 17.80 6.04 -16.56
N PHE A 281 17.23 4.86 -16.74
CA PHE A 281 16.41 4.20 -15.71
C PHE A 281 17.28 3.81 -14.51
N LEU A 282 17.06 4.42 -13.36
CA LEU A 282 17.87 4.22 -12.15
C LEU A 282 17.61 2.85 -11.53
N THR A 283 18.65 2.24 -10.97
CA THR A 283 18.50 1.23 -9.92
C THR A 283 18.15 1.90 -8.58
N THR A 284 17.65 1.14 -7.62
CA THR A 284 17.39 1.69 -6.30
C THR A 284 18.68 2.15 -5.61
N LEU A 285 19.77 1.41 -5.79
CA LEU A 285 21.10 1.80 -5.29
C LEU A 285 21.56 3.15 -5.84
N GLU A 286 21.39 3.38 -7.12
CA GLU A 286 21.78 4.63 -7.77
C GLU A 286 20.95 5.81 -7.26
N MET A 287 19.62 5.63 -7.21
CA MET A 287 18.72 6.66 -6.71
C MET A 287 19.07 7.07 -5.27
N PHE A 288 19.23 6.09 -4.38
CA PHE A 288 19.59 6.38 -2.99
C PHE A 288 20.98 7.03 -2.88
N ALA A 289 21.95 6.63 -3.69
CA ALA A 289 23.27 7.22 -3.69
C ALA A 289 23.27 8.67 -4.18
N LEU A 290 22.49 8.99 -5.22
CA LEU A 290 22.30 10.35 -5.70
C LEU A 290 21.61 11.25 -4.68
N LYS A 291 20.52 10.77 -4.06
CA LYS A 291 19.77 11.53 -3.05
C LYS A 291 20.52 11.69 -1.73
N SER A 292 21.46 10.80 -1.41
CA SER A 292 22.26 10.92 -0.18
C SER A 292 23.34 12.02 -0.26
N ASP A 293 23.76 12.38 -1.45
CA ASP A 293 24.71 13.46 -1.75
C ASP A 293 24.01 14.53 -2.60
N LEU A 294 23.53 15.59 -1.93
CA LEU A 294 22.73 16.63 -2.58
C LEU A 294 23.45 17.32 -3.74
N GLU A 295 24.77 17.57 -3.63
CA GLU A 295 25.53 18.17 -4.70
C GLU A 295 25.58 17.25 -5.92
N ARG A 296 25.84 15.98 -5.71
CA ARG A 296 25.84 14.95 -6.76
C ARG A 296 24.46 14.79 -7.39
N GLY A 297 23.40 14.73 -6.58
CA GLY A 297 22.03 14.64 -7.06
C GLY A 297 21.61 15.83 -7.91
N GLN A 298 21.92 17.04 -7.47
CA GLN A 298 21.67 18.26 -8.25
C GLN A 298 22.47 18.31 -9.56
N ALA A 299 23.74 17.87 -9.52
CA ALA A 299 24.56 17.77 -10.73
C ALA A 299 24.01 16.72 -11.71
N TYR A 300 23.43 15.62 -11.20
CA TYR A 300 22.74 14.61 -12.01
C TYR A 300 21.47 15.19 -12.64
N ALA A 301 20.64 15.86 -11.86
CA ALA A 301 19.40 16.48 -12.31
C ALA A 301 19.62 17.49 -13.45
N ALA A 302 20.66 18.32 -13.33
CA ALA A 302 21.01 19.35 -14.31
C ALA A 302 21.66 18.81 -15.60
N ALA A 303 22.01 17.51 -15.64
CA ALA A 303 22.74 16.91 -16.76
C ALA A 303 21.81 16.36 -17.84
N ASP A 304 22.31 16.34 -19.09
CA ASP A 304 21.67 15.59 -20.17
C ASP A 304 21.82 14.05 -19.97
N GLU A 305 21.08 13.25 -20.73
CA GLU A 305 21.08 11.80 -20.59
C GLU A 305 22.48 11.19 -20.71
N ALA A 306 23.32 11.67 -21.65
CA ALA A 306 24.67 11.13 -21.83
C ALA A 306 25.56 11.41 -20.60
N ALA A 307 25.47 12.62 -20.05
CA ALA A 307 26.19 12.99 -18.84
C ALA A 307 25.64 12.26 -17.60
N ARG A 308 24.31 12.06 -17.49
CA ARG A 308 23.71 11.21 -16.46
C ARG A 308 24.26 9.78 -16.50
N ARG A 309 24.29 9.14 -17.67
CA ARG A 309 24.89 7.81 -17.85
C ARG A 309 26.35 7.75 -17.45
N ALA A 310 27.14 8.77 -17.79
CA ALA A 310 28.54 8.86 -17.39
C ALA A 310 28.69 9.04 -15.86
N GLN A 311 27.80 9.75 -15.20
CA GLN A 311 27.78 9.87 -13.73
C GLN A 311 27.46 8.54 -13.07
N LEU A 312 26.46 7.79 -13.56
CA LEU A 312 26.12 6.46 -13.05
C LEU A 312 27.28 5.49 -13.21
N ALA A 313 27.95 5.47 -14.36
CA ALA A 313 29.13 4.63 -14.57
C ALA A 313 30.28 4.97 -13.60
N ARG A 314 30.49 6.25 -13.26
CA ARG A 314 31.46 6.65 -12.23
C ARG A 314 31.05 6.17 -10.84
N LEU A 315 29.76 6.30 -10.50
CA LEU A 315 29.22 5.84 -9.23
C LEU A 315 29.44 4.33 -9.04
N ASP A 316 29.22 3.54 -10.09
CA ASP A 316 29.49 2.10 -10.07
C ASP A 316 30.99 1.79 -9.91
N ALA A 317 31.87 2.55 -10.59
CA ALA A 317 33.31 2.39 -10.47
C ALA A 317 33.83 2.77 -9.06
N GLU A 318 33.30 3.85 -8.46
CA GLU A 318 33.61 4.27 -7.08
C GLU A 318 33.27 3.19 -6.06
N ARG A 319 32.18 2.44 -6.30
CA ARG A 319 31.74 1.32 -5.48
C ARG A 319 32.59 0.04 -5.70
N GLY A 320 33.53 0.08 -6.63
CA GLY A 320 34.40 -1.06 -6.93
C GLY A 320 33.66 -2.26 -7.52
N GLY A 321 32.51 -2.03 -8.16
CA GLY A 321 31.62 -3.08 -8.68
C GLY A 321 30.92 -3.87 -7.56
N THR A 322 31.01 -3.43 -6.29
CA THR A 322 30.23 -4.03 -5.21
C THR A 322 28.80 -3.53 -5.28
N SER A 323 27.89 -4.46 -5.45
CA SER A 323 26.44 -4.19 -5.37
C SER A 323 25.96 -4.06 -3.91
N GLU A 324 26.85 -3.64 -2.99
CA GLU A 324 26.51 -3.45 -1.59
C GLU A 324 26.20 -1.98 -1.33
N GLY A 325 24.94 -1.73 -0.95
CA GLY A 325 24.51 -0.45 -0.41
C GLY A 325 25.15 -0.24 0.95
N SER A 326 26.18 0.60 1.02
CA SER A 326 26.72 1.06 2.30
C SER A 326 25.73 1.98 2.95
N GLY A 327 25.21 1.60 4.13
CA GLY A 327 24.67 2.39 5.22
C GLY A 327 24.12 3.78 4.94
N ILE A 328 23.33 3.97 3.89
CA ILE A 328 22.65 5.24 3.63
C ILE A 328 21.59 5.40 4.72
N ALA A 329 21.76 6.40 5.57
CA ALA A 329 20.76 6.72 6.58
C ALA A 329 19.48 7.16 5.88
N PRO A 330 18.32 6.60 6.25
CA PRO A 330 17.05 7.05 5.72
C PRO A 330 16.81 8.50 6.09
N TRP A 331 16.35 9.29 5.13
CA TRP A 331 15.92 10.67 5.36
C TRP A 331 14.44 10.72 5.70
N THR A 332 14.04 11.74 6.45
CA THR A 332 12.66 11.94 6.92
C THR A 332 11.96 13.12 6.25
N GLU A 333 12.68 13.89 5.46
CA GLU A 333 12.18 15.05 4.73
C GLU A 333 12.25 14.79 3.23
N ALA A 334 11.40 15.47 2.45
CA ALA A 334 11.45 15.42 0.98
C ALA A 334 12.83 15.82 0.47
N ARG A 335 13.37 15.08 -0.47
CA ARG A 335 14.71 15.30 -0.98
C ARG A 335 14.79 15.02 -2.48
N LEU A 336 15.02 16.06 -3.29
CA LEU A 336 15.18 15.98 -4.74
C LEU A 336 14.03 15.18 -5.41
N ILE A 337 12.81 15.34 -4.91
CA ILE A 337 11.65 14.57 -5.38
C ILE A 337 11.21 14.96 -6.79
N ASP A 338 11.53 16.18 -7.21
CA ASP A 338 11.27 16.68 -8.57
C ASP A 338 12.49 16.55 -9.50
N ASP A 339 13.63 16.05 -9.00
CA ASP A 339 14.90 16.06 -9.70
C ASP A 339 15.51 14.67 -9.94
N VAL A 340 15.43 13.80 -8.93
CA VAL A 340 16.09 12.47 -8.92
C VAL A 340 15.08 11.42 -8.49
N GLU A 341 14.29 10.94 -9.44
CA GLU A 341 13.24 9.96 -9.25
C GLU A 341 12.92 9.22 -10.56
N TRP A 342 12.04 8.25 -10.49
CA TRP A 342 11.31 7.74 -11.62
C TRP A 342 10.04 8.56 -11.75
N PHE A 343 9.86 9.19 -12.90
CA PHE A 343 8.71 10.05 -13.16
C PHE A 343 7.74 9.35 -14.11
N ALA A 344 6.47 9.47 -13.84
CA ALA A 344 5.39 9.09 -14.76
C ALA A 344 4.12 9.87 -14.43
N SER A 345 3.28 10.09 -15.44
CA SER A 345 1.92 10.57 -15.25
C SER A 345 0.97 9.41 -14.90
N THR A 346 -0.23 9.72 -14.40
CA THR A 346 -1.25 8.69 -14.20
C THR A 346 -1.69 8.06 -15.53
N ALA A 347 -1.63 8.82 -16.63
CA ALA A 347 -1.87 8.31 -17.98
C ALA A 347 -0.80 7.31 -18.43
N ASP A 348 0.49 7.57 -18.12
CA ASP A 348 1.59 6.65 -18.43
C ASP A 348 1.45 5.32 -17.66
N LEU A 349 1.15 5.41 -16.36
CA LEU A 349 0.96 4.21 -15.54
C LEU A 349 -0.29 3.42 -15.94
N ARG A 350 -1.37 4.09 -16.35
CA ARG A 350 -2.55 3.45 -16.94
C ARG A 350 -2.17 2.66 -18.20
N ALA A 351 -1.38 3.25 -19.09
CA ALA A 351 -0.91 2.57 -20.30
C ALA A 351 -0.04 1.34 -19.98
N LEU A 352 0.85 1.46 -18.99
CA LEU A 352 1.65 0.33 -18.49
C LEU A 352 0.77 -0.78 -17.90
N LEU A 353 -0.22 -0.44 -17.06
CA LEU A 353 -1.16 -1.41 -16.49
C LEU A 353 -1.98 -2.12 -17.58
N ALA A 354 -2.38 -1.39 -18.64
CA ALA A 354 -3.06 -2.00 -19.79
C ALA A 354 -2.19 -3.03 -20.50
N ARG A 355 -0.88 -2.76 -20.63
CA ARG A 355 0.07 -3.74 -21.20
C ARG A 355 0.21 -4.98 -20.32
N ILE A 356 0.23 -4.84 -19.00
CA ILE A 356 0.27 -5.97 -18.06
C ILE A 356 -1.06 -6.77 -18.10
N ALA A 357 -2.19 -6.07 -18.22
CA ALA A 357 -3.51 -6.71 -18.33
C ALA A 357 -3.65 -7.59 -19.59
N GLN A 358 -3.02 -7.16 -20.69
CA GLN A 358 -3.10 -7.81 -22.01
C GLN A 358 -2.13 -8.97 -22.20
N GLN A 359 -1.22 -9.24 -21.25
CA GLN A 359 -0.30 -10.38 -21.35
C GLN A 359 -1.06 -11.71 -21.34
N ASP A 360 -0.67 -12.65 -22.20
CA ASP A 360 -1.27 -13.99 -22.26
C ASP A 360 -0.98 -14.76 -20.98
N ASP A 361 0.27 -14.70 -20.48
CA ASP A 361 0.64 -15.29 -19.18
C ASP A 361 0.13 -14.44 -18.01
N ALA A 362 -0.70 -15.05 -17.16
CA ALA A 362 -1.27 -14.39 -16.01
C ALA A 362 -0.30 -14.25 -14.81
N THR A 363 0.94 -14.70 -14.91
CA THR A 363 1.85 -14.77 -13.75
C THR A 363 2.16 -13.38 -13.18
N ALA A 364 2.43 -12.39 -14.04
CA ALA A 364 2.64 -11.02 -13.59
C ALA A 364 1.42 -10.48 -12.81
N ARG A 365 0.22 -10.73 -13.31
CA ARG A 365 -1.02 -10.34 -12.63
C ARG A 365 -1.20 -11.08 -11.30
N ARG A 366 -0.92 -12.40 -11.23
CA ARG A 366 -0.96 -13.14 -9.95
C ARG A 366 0.04 -12.59 -8.94
N ILE A 367 1.22 -12.18 -9.37
CA ILE A 367 2.22 -11.52 -8.53
C ILE A 367 1.67 -10.20 -7.96
N MET A 368 1.01 -9.37 -8.77
CA MET A 368 0.42 -8.12 -8.31
C MET A 368 -0.73 -8.33 -7.30
N SER A 369 -1.42 -9.46 -7.35
CA SER A 369 -2.53 -9.77 -6.43
C SER A 369 -2.11 -10.36 -5.08
N VAL A 370 -0.81 -10.63 -4.86
CA VAL A 370 -0.31 -11.18 -3.58
C VAL A 370 -0.57 -10.23 -2.39
N ALA A 371 -0.47 -8.92 -2.62
CA ALA A 371 -0.70 -7.89 -1.62
C ALA A 371 -1.54 -6.75 -2.21
N PRO A 372 -2.85 -6.91 -2.31
CA PRO A 372 -3.71 -5.99 -3.07
C PRO A 372 -3.92 -4.63 -2.39
N ALA A 373 -3.46 -4.44 -1.16
CA ALA A 373 -3.52 -3.19 -0.39
C ALA A 373 -4.94 -2.58 -0.35
N MET A 374 -5.96 -3.42 -0.24
CA MET A 374 -7.36 -3.02 -0.20
C MET A 374 -8.12 -3.85 0.84
N PRO A 375 -9.04 -3.25 1.62
CA PRO A 375 -9.88 -3.99 2.55
C PRO A 375 -10.71 -5.06 1.83
N PRO A 376 -10.92 -6.25 2.43
CA PRO A 376 -11.69 -7.33 1.82
C PRO A 376 -13.08 -6.92 1.33
N ALA A 377 -13.80 -6.09 2.08
CA ALA A 377 -15.13 -5.62 1.71
C ALA A 377 -15.18 -4.84 0.38
N ILE A 378 -14.06 -4.22 0.00
CA ILE A 378 -13.92 -3.51 -1.28
C ILE A 378 -13.33 -4.45 -2.32
N ALA A 379 -12.30 -5.23 -1.93
CA ALA A 379 -11.64 -6.18 -2.83
C ALA A 379 -12.62 -7.24 -3.38
N ASP A 380 -13.55 -7.71 -2.56
CA ASP A 380 -14.56 -8.72 -2.94
C ASP A 380 -15.57 -8.24 -4.00
N ARG A 381 -15.59 -6.95 -4.33
CA ARG A 381 -16.40 -6.40 -5.43
C ARG A 381 -15.77 -6.60 -6.82
N TRP A 382 -14.50 -7.01 -6.87
CA TRP A 382 -13.71 -7.17 -8.07
C TRP A 382 -13.29 -8.62 -8.27
N ASP A 383 -13.41 -9.16 -9.47
CA ASP A 383 -12.95 -10.51 -9.82
C ASP A 383 -11.42 -10.64 -9.73
N TYR A 384 -10.73 -9.52 -9.88
CA TYR A 384 -9.29 -9.42 -9.72
C TYR A 384 -8.91 -8.06 -9.18
N ILE A 385 -7.94 -8.04 -8.27
CA ILE A 385 -7.29 -6.84 -7.79
C ILE A 385 -5.79 -7.07 -7.63
N GLY A 386 -5.00 -6.27 -8.32
CA GLY A 386 -3.54 -6.24 -8.24
C GLY A 386 -3.06 -4.84 -7.89
N TYR A 387 -1.95 -4.75 -7.16
CA TYR A 387 -1.45 -3.48 -6.63
C TYR A 387 0.05 -3.34 -6.72
N LYS A 388 0.52 -2.11 -6.92
CA LYS A 388 1.85 -1.65 -6.58
C LYS A 388 1.82 -0.19 -6.17
N GLY A 389 2.39 0.11 -5.00
CA GLY A 389 2.55 1.48 -4.54
C GLY A 389 4.01 1.90 -4.44
N GLY A 390 4.22 3.21 -4.39
CA GLY A 390 5.50 3.86 -4.16
C GLY A 390 5.35 4.97 -3.15
N SER A 391 6.35 5.12 -2.28
CA SER A 391 6.39 6.18 -1.29
C SER A 391 7.81 6.52 -0.88
N GLU A 392 8.04 7.78 -0.62
CA GLU A 392 9.14 8.34 0.14
C GLU A 392 8.67 9.63 0.80
N PRO A 393 9.48 10.28 1.66
CA PRO A 393 9.09 11.58 2.20
C PRO A 393 8.74 12.58 1.09
N GLY A 394 7.52 13.10 1.11
CA GLY A 394 7.01 14.01 0.09
C GLY A 394 6.44 13.35 -1.17
N VAL A 395 6.39 12.02 -1.26
CA VAL A 395 5.87 11.29 -2.43
C VAL A 395 4.96 10.14 -2.02
N LEU A 396 3.78 10.07 -2.60
CA LEU A 396 2.89 8.90 -2.59
C LEU A 396 2.42 8.62 -4.01
N ASN A 397 2.49 7.36 -4.42
CA ASN A 397 1.87 6.86 -5.65
C ASN A 397 1.21 5.52 -5.39
N TYR A 398 -0.02 5.35 -5.86
CA TYR A 398 -0.78 4.11 -5.77
C TYR A 398 -1.27 3.71 -7.15
N SER A 399 -1.12 2.44 -7.48
CA SER A 399 -1.53 1.91 -8.78
C SER A 399 -2.19 0.56 -8.62
N TRP A 400 -3.50 0.50 -8.87
CA TRP A 400 -4.28 -0.72 -8.91
C TRP A 400 -4.66 -1.09 -10.33
N LEU A 401 -4.56 -2.37 -10.62
CA LEU A 401 -5.16 -3.03 -11.77
C LEU A 401 -6.35 -3.84 -11.27
N LEU A 402 -7.52 -3.61 -11.83
CA LEU A 402 -8.78 -4.17 -11.38
C LEU A 402 -9.46 -4.89 -12.55
N ARG A 403 -10.24 -5.93 -12.27
CA ARG A 403 -11.15 -6.54 -13.24
C ARG A 403 -12.51 -6.75 -12.59
N ASP A 404 -13.56 -6.26 -13.25
CA ASP A 404 -14.93 -6.39 -12.78
C ASP A 404 -15.56 -7.75 -13.12
N GLY A 405 -16.82 -7.95 -12.70
CA GLY A 405 -17.57 -9.19 -12.92
C GLY A 405 -17.94 -9.44 -14.38
N ASP A 406 -17.90 -8.44 -15.24
CA ASP A 406 -18.12 -8.55 -16.69
C ASP A 406 -16.82 -8.92 -17.44
N GLY A 407 -15.70 -8.89 -16.73
CA GLY A 407 -14.38 -9.25 -17.24
C GLY A 407 -13.59 -8.06 -17.79
N ASP A 408 -14.09 -6.84 -17.66
CA ASP A 408 -13.46 -5.63 -18.15
C ASP A 408 -12.36 -5.15 -17.19
N TRP A 409 -11.26 -4.66 -17.77
CA TRP A 409 -10.13 -4.17 -17.02
C TRP A 409 -10.25 -2.68 -16.72
N HIS A 410 -9.94 -2.33 -15.48
CA HIS A 410 -9.91 -0.97 -14.97
C HIS A 410 -8.57 -0.69 -14.29
N ALA A 411 -8.25 0.60 -14.12
CA ALA A 411 -7.16 1.03 -13.28
C ALA A 411 -7.60 2.18 -12.37
N LEU A 412 -7.03 2.20 -11.16
CA LEU A 412 -6.95 3.39 -10.33
C LEU A 412 -5.47 3.74 -10.17
N VAL A 413 -5.09 4.92 -10.61
CA VAL A 413 -3.73 5.47 -10.42
C VAL A 413 -3.84 6.81 -9.72
N MET A 414 -3.10 6.96 -8.62
CA MET A 414 -3.10 8.17 -7.80
C MET A 414 -1.67 8.57 -7.48
N SER A 415 -1.36 9.85 -7.61
CA SER A 415 -0.07 10.44 -7.25
C SER A 415 -0.29 11.69 -6.40
N TRP A 416 0.51 11.84 -5.35
CA TRP A 416 0.56 13.03 -4.53
C TRP A 416 2.01 13.36 -4.18
N LYS A 417 2.43 14.60 -4.44
CA LYS A 417 3.74 15.10 -4.05
C LYS A 417 3.64 16.43 -3.29
N ASP A 418 4.50 16.62 -2.29
CA ASP A 418 4.68 17.87 -1.57
C ASP A 418 6.09 17.91 -0.95
N GLU A 419 6.89 18.89 -1.34
CA GLU A 419 8.25 19.06 -0.80
C GLU A 419 8.28 19.60 0.63
N SER A 420 7.21 20.24 1.07
CA SER A 420 7.16 21.02 2.30
C SER A 420 6.39 20.38 3.43
N ASN A 421 5.49 19.43 3.12
CA ASN A 421 4.60 18.83 4.10
C ASN A 421 4.73 17.30 4.14
N THR A 422 4.46 16.75 5.31
CA THR A 422 4.30 15.29 5.46
C THR A 422 2.97 14.88 4.88
N LEU A 423 3.00 13.93 3.94
CA LEU A 423 1.80 13.41 3.31
C LEU A 423 1.05 12.45 4.24
N SER A 424 -0.28 12.55 4.26
CA SER A 424 -1.13 11.65 5.04
C SER A 424 -1.48 10.40 4.24
N THR A 425 -0.75 9.31 4.49
CA THR A 425 -1.02 8.01 3.87
C THR A 425 -2.46 7.54 4.14
N SER A 426 -2.94 7.69 5.38
CA SER A 426 -4.28 7.25 5.76
C SER A 426 -5.40 8.02 5.03
N LEU A 427 -5.21 9.31 4.81
CA LEU A 427 -6.16 10.12 4.03
C LEU A 427 -6.16 9.65 2.57
N PHE A 428 -4.99 9.44 1.99
CA PHE A 428 -4.86 9.02 0.60
C PHE A 428 -5.40 7.60 0.37
N ASP A 429 -5.19 6.68 1.34
CA ASP A 429 -5.80 5.35 1.36
C ASP A 429 -7.34 5.40 1.38
N MET A 430 -7.91 6.32 2.17
CA MET A 430 -9.37 6.48 2.24
C MET A 430 -9.95 7.04 0.94
N VAL A 431 -9.28 8.00 0.32
CA VAL A 431 -9.68 8.52 -1.00
C VAL A 431 -9.65 7.41 -2.05
N ALA A 432 -8.61 6.56 -2.04
CA ALA A 432 -8.52 5.41 -2.95
C ALA A 432 -9.71 4.44 -2.78
N GLN A 433 -10.07 4.13 -1.53
CA GLN A 433 -11.22 3.26 -1.23
C GLN A 433 -12.54 3.85 -1.74
N ARG A 434 -12.74 5.16 -1.58
CA ARG A 434 -13.91 5.90 -2.05
C ARG A 434 -13.99 5.92 -3.57
N LEU A 435 -12.88 6.19 -4.26
CA LEU A 435 -12.82 6.16 -5.72
C LEU A 435 -13.20 4.79 -6.27
N ILE A 436 -12.63 3.70 -5.72
CA ILE A 436 -12.95 2.33 -6.15
C ILE A 436 -14.41 1.97 -5.86
N ALA A 437 -15.02 2.58 -4.84
CA ALA A 437 -16.42 2.36 -4.47
C ALA A 437 -17.41 3.22 -5.27
N LEU A 438 -16.96 4.20 -6.05
CA LEU A 438 -17.84 5.03 -6.89
C LEU A 438 -18.70 4.13 -7.81
N PRO A 439 -20.01 4.38 -7.89
CA PRO A 439 -20.89 3.63 -8.77
C PRO A 439 -20.46 3.81 -10.24
N GLU A 440 -20.87 2.88 -11.07
CA GLU A 440 -20.83 3.05 -12.51
C GLU A 440 -21.81 4.16 -12.89
N GLY A 441 -21.33 5.18 -13.60
CA GLY A 441 -22.13 6.34 -14.01
C GLY A 441 -23.19 5.97 -15.04
#